data_c2a630335efa25146d41046e1acaf147
#
_entry.id   c2a630335efa25146d41046e1acaf147
#
_cell.length_a   1.000
_cell.length_b   1.000
_cell.length_c   1.000
_cell.angle_alpha   90.00
_cell.angle_beta   90.00
_cell.angle_gamma   90.00
#
_symmetry.space_group_name_H-M   'P 1'
#
loop_
_entity.id
_entity.type
_entity.pdbx_description
1 polymer ?
#
loop_
_entity_poly.entity_id
_entity_poly.type
_entity_poly.pdbx_seq_one_letter_code
_entity_poly.pdbx_strand_id
1 'polypeptide(L)'
;MLLFLNFLKKKKKYKAKSKQASVTSQKSPKPDEKVATRKGEIGEYKIDIQLDQLPKDCCYLSDLLVKNPKAKSGYSQIDHVVLTPYGIFVIETKNYQGTIYGVKERKTWLINGKFKMMNPFVQNYGHIKALAAFIDKKYHDLFISMVSFTKRCTFKVDLDYRKIASNEMIVYDIELSEFIHRKVSVLKIQNKEPILTEGDISTIYNTFSKANITDPQVREEHKHALKINTSEEKTSPSSTCSVCNKPVSDKVKTYCLENKKFNGKIYCYDHQKTTRGYPHNYS
;
A
#
# COMPACT_ATOMS: atom_id res chain seq x y z
N MET A 1 -36.60 17.52 -21.57
CA MET A 1 -36.72 16.47 -20.51
C MET A 1 -36.34 15.09 -21.03
N LEU A 2 -35.26 14.95 -21.85
CA LEU A 2 -34.88 13.68 -22.50
C LEU A 2 -33.35 13.39 -22.51
N LEU A 3 -32.55 14.17 -21.78
CA LEU A 3 -31.08 13.99 -21.73
C LEU A 3 -30.58 13.27 -20.46
N PHE A 4 -31.46 13.02 -19.48
CA PHE A 4 -31.08 12.41 -18.19
C PHE A 4 -31.03 10.87 -18.19
N LEU A 5 -31.54 10.20 -19.22
CA LEU A 5 -31.69 8.73 -19.24
C LEU A 5 -30.46 7.95 -19.72
N ASN A 6 -29.46 8.61 -20.31
CA ASN A 6 -28.29 7.90 -20.85
C ASN A 6 -27.12 7.73 -19.85
N PHE A 7 -27.15 8.45 -18.71
CA PHE A 7 -26.09 8.33 -17.69
C PHE A 7 -26.22 7.09 -16.79
N LEU A 8 -27.43 6.53 -16.74
CA LEU A 8 -27.75 5.38 -15.88
C LEU A 8 -27.24 4.02 -16.38
N LYS A 9 -26.68 3.93 -17.60
CA LYS A 9 -26.27 2.64 -18.20
C LYS A 9 -24.80 2.30 -18.15
N LYS A 10 -23.93 3.10 -17.50
CA LYS A 10 -22.47 2.83 -17.48
C LYS A 10 -21.86 2.60 -16.11
N LYS A 11 -22.54 1.90 -15.19
CA LYS A 11 -21.82 1.13 -14.16
C LYS A 11 -21.32 -0.17 -14.77
N LYS A 12 -20.43 -0.11 -15.77
CA LYS A 12 -19.75 -1.31 -16.25
C LYS A 12 -18.60 -1.61 -15.28
N LYS A 13 -18.83 -2.63 -14.45
CA LYS A 13 -17.76 -3.37 -13.78
C LYS A 13 -16.78 -3.88 -14.83
N TYR A 14 -15.61 -3.26 -14.96
CA TYR A 14 -14.50 -3.90 -15.65
C TYR A 14 -13.83 -4.90 -14.71
N LYS A 15 -14.51 -6.03 -14.44
CA LYS A 15 -13.83 -7.25 -14.02
C LYS A 15 -13.20 -7.84 -15.26
N ALA A 16 -11.88 -7.76 -15.37
CA ALA A 16 -11.14 -8.59 -16.31
C ALA A 16 -11.41 -10.06 -15.93
N LYS A 17 -12.27 -10.76 -16.68
CA LYS A 17 -12.37 -12.22 -16.64
C LYS A 17 -11.07 -12.75 -17.23
N SER A 18 -10.16 -13.24 -16.40
CA SER A 18 -9.02 -14.04 -16.84
C SER A 18 -9.55 -15.33 -17.43
N LYS A 19 -9.58 -15.43 -18.77
CA LYS A 19 -9.66 -16.71 -19.44
C LYS A 19 -8.28 -17.36 -19.41
N GLN A 20 -8.25 -18.59 -18.93
CA GLN A 20 -7.08 -19.47 -18.95
C GLN A 20 -6.44 -19.51 -20.33
N ALA A 21 -5.14 -19.27 -20.39
CA ALA A 21 -4.29 -19.60 -21.51
C ALA A 21 -3.03 -20.29 -20.98
N SER A 22 -2.86 -21.51 -21.48
CA SER A 22 -1.66 -22.37 -21.65
C SER A 22 -0.47 -22.24 -20.69
N VAL A 23 -0.20 -23.38 -20.09
CA VAL A 23 0.88 -23.80 -19.22
C VAL A 23 2.25 -23.61 -19.85
N THR A 24 3.07 -22.74 -19.29
CA THR A 24 4.52 -22.86 -19.27
C THR A 24 4.93 -23.15 -17.83
N SER A 25 5.84 -24.09 -17.63
CA SER A 25 6.22 -24.68 -16.35
C SER A 25 6.88 -23.65 -15.40
N GLN A 26 6.05 -22.92 -14.66
CA GLN A 26 6.46 -22.11 -13.51
C GLN A 26 6.19 -22.89 -12.23
N LYS A 27 7.15 -22.92 -11.29
CA LYS A 27 6.99 -23.50 -9.96
C LYS A 27 5.70 -22.98 -9.34
N SER A 28 4.79 -23.89 -9.00
CA SER A 28 3.55 -23.52 -8.31
C SER A 28 3.85 -22.75 -7.02
N PRO A 29 3.16 -21.63 -6.76
CA PRO A 29 3.36 -20.84 -5.55
C PRO A 29 3.12 -21.68 -4.31
N LYS A 30 3.89 -21.44 -3.24
CA LYS A 30 3.75 -22.13 -1.95
C LYS A 30 2.34 -21.95 -1.39
N PRO A 31 1.78 -22.95 -0.64
CA PRO A 31 0.41 -22.86 -0.12
C PRO A 31 0.12 -21.56 0.64
N ASP A 32 1.06 -21.07 1.46
CA ASP A 32 0.92 -19.83 2.23
C ASP A 32 0.82 -18.58 1.34
N GLU A 33 1.48 -18.57 0.18
CA GLU A 33 1.44 -17.46 -0.77
C GLU A 33 0.08 -17.37 -1.48
N LYS A 34 -0.49 -18.53 -1.86
CA LYS A 34 -1.85 -18.62 -2.43
C LYS A 34 -2.90 -18.10 -1.45
N VAL A 35 -2.76 -18.46 -0.17
CA VAL A 35 -3.67 -18.01 0.90
C VAL A 35 -3.55 -16.51 1.13
N ALA A 36 -2.34 -15.94 1.12
CA ALA A 36 -2.13 -14.50 1.28
C ALA A 36 -2.73 -13.71 0.13
N THR A 37 -2.51 -14.13 -1.12
CA THR A 37 -3.09 -13.50 -2.32
C THR A 37 -4.61 -13.51 -2.26
N ARG A 38 -5.23 -14.68 -1.96
CA ARG A 38 -6.69 -14.79 -1.85
C ARG A 38 -7.28 -13.94 -0.75
N LYS A 39 -6.57 -13.77 0.37
CA LYS A 39 -7.00 -12.84 1.43
C LYS A 39 -6.99 -11.39 0.96
N GLY A 40 -5.99 -10.98 0.17
CA GLY A 40 -5.94 -9.66 -0.45
C GLY A 40 -7.16 -9.44 -1.35
N GLU A 41 -7.39 -10.32 -2.32
CA GLU A 41 -8.52 -10.26 -3.24
C GLU A 41 -9.90 -10.18 -2.53
N ILE A 42 -10.09 -10.93 -1.44
CA ILE A 42 -11.31 -10.86 -0.63
C ILE A 42 -11.43 -9.49 0.06
N GLY A 43 -10.32 -8.91 0.52
CA GLY A 43 -10.29 -7.58 1.12
C GLY A 43 -10.76 -6.52 0.12
N GLU A 44 -10.16 -6.49 -1.06
CA GLU A 44 -10.52 -5.57 -2.14
C GLU A 44 -11.98 -5.72 -2.59
N TYR A 45 -12.45 -6.96 -2.76
CA TYR A 45 -13.84 -7.24 -3.12
C TYR A 45 -14.86 -6.69 -2.11
N LYS A 46 -14.55 -6.73 -0.80
CA LYS A 46 -15.41 -6.12 0.23
C LYS A 46 -15.48 -4.61 0.09
N ILE A 47 -14.37 -3.99 -0.28
CA ILE A 47 -14.33 -2.55 -0.54
C ILE A 47 -15.19 -2.21 -1.75
N ASP A 48 -15.08 -2.94 -2.85
CA ASP A 48 -15.91 -2.76 -4.05
C ASP A 48 -17.40 -2.75 -3.71
N ILE A 49 -17.86 -3.69 -2.86
CA ILE A 49 -19.27 -3.74 -2.43
C ILE A 49 -19.69 -2.45 -1.72
N GLN A 50 -18.83 -1.87 -0.88
CA GLN A 50 -19.15 -0.61 -0.20
C GLN A 50 -19.11 0.59 -1.16
N LEU A 51 -18.16 0.60 -2.09
CA LEU A 51 -18.06 1.67 -3.10
C LEU A 51 -19.24 1.64 -4.10
N ASP A 52 -19.81 0.47 -4.35
CA ASP A 52 -21.04 0.34 -5.16
C ASP A 52 -22.26 1.06 -4.53
N GLN A 53 -22.21 1.35 -3.22
CA GLN A 53 -23.28 2.02 -2.47
C GLN A 53 -23.10 3.54 -2.39
N LEU A 54 -22.02 4.10 -2.93
CA LEU A 54 -21.78 5.53 -2.94
C LEU A 54 -22.87 6.28 -3.76
N PRO A 55 -23.13 7.56 -3.46
CA PRO A 55 -24.07 8.40 -4.19
C PRO A 55 -23.79 8.42 -5.69
N LYS A 56 -24.83 8.76 -6.49
CA LYS A 56 -24.76 8.73 -7.96
C LYS A 56 -23.80 9.77 -8.55
N ASP A 57 -23.52 10.83 -7.83
CA ASP A 57 -22.55 11.88 -8.18
C ASP A 57 -21.09 11.46 -7.91
N CYS A 58 -20.91 10.29 -7.32
CA CYS A 58 -19.60 9.67 -7.11
C CYS A 58 -19.36 8.54 -8.12
N CYS A 59 -18.10 8.35 -8.52
CA CYS A 59 -17.70 7.18 -9.29
C CYS A 59 -16.35 6.65 -8.77
N TYR A 60 -16.04 5.39 -9.05
CA TYR A 60 -14.80 4.80 -8.61
C TYR A 60 -14.17 3.88 -9.66
N LEU A 61 -12.88 3.66 -9.51
CA LEU A 61 -12.07 2.73 -10.28
C LEU A 61 -11.34 1.82 -9.30
N SER A 62 -11.26 0.54 -9.62
CA SER A 62 -10.57 -0.47 -8.81
C SER A 62 -9.46 -1.14 -9.62
N ASP A 63 -8.39 -1.56 -8.95
CA ASP A 63 -7.27 -2.31 -9.50
C ASP A 63 -6.64 -1.61 -10.72
N LEU A 64 -6.22 -0.35 -10.52
CA LEU A 64 -5.52 0.42 -11.55
C LEU A 64 -4.03 0.11 -11.56
N LEU A 65 -3.51 -0.34 -12.70
CA LEU A 65 -2.07 -0.40 -12.95
C LEU A 65 -1.67 0.72 -13.90
N VAL A 66 -0.88 1.69 -13.41
CA VAL A 66 -0.46 2.84 -14.21
C VAL A 66 1.05 2.93 -14.31
N LYS A 67 1.55 3.52 -15.41
CA LYS A 67 3.00 3.80 -15.57
C LYS A 67 3.47 4.74 -14.47
N ASN A 68 4.57 4.36 -13.82
CA ASN A 68 5.27 5.19 -12.84
C ASN A 68 6.80 4.97 -12.97
N PRO A 69 7.50 5.78 -13.76
CA PRO A 69 8.94 5.62 -13.97
C PRO A 69 9.78 5.74 -12.69
N LYS A 70 9.21 6.32 -11.62
CA LYS A 70 9.89 6.45 -10.31
C LYS A 70 9.73 5.20 -9.44
N ALA A 71 8.82 4.30 -9.78
CA ALA A 71 8.67 3.04 -9.10
C ALA A 71 9.70 2.01 -9.60
N LYS A 72 10.19 1.14 -8.72
CA LYS A 72 11.19 0.11 -9.06
C LYS A 72 10.74 -0.82 -10.19
N SER A 73 9.46 -1.11 -10.28
CA SER A 73 8.87 -1.95 -11.33
C SER A 73 8.48 -1.15 -12.59
N GLY A 74 8.61 0.18 -12.57
CA GLY A 74 8.09 1.07 -13.62
C GLY A 74 6.58 1.33 -13.56
N TYR A 75 5.87 0.76 -12.58
CA TYR A 75 4.42 0.82 -12.45
C TYR A 75 3.99 1.04 -11.01
N SER A 76 2.79 1.61 -10.82
CA SER A 76 2.06 1.64 -9.55
C SER A 76 0.72 0.94 -9.70
N GLN A 77 0.43 0.01 -8.80
CA GLN A 77 -0.89 -0.61 -8.67
C GLN A 77 -1.63 0.11 -7.55
N ILE A 78 -2.81 0.63 -7.86
CA ILE A 78 -3.67 1.38 -6.96
C ILE A 78 -4.93 0.57 -6.73
N ASP A 79 -5.25 0.25 -5.47
CA ASP A 79 -6.38 -0.62 -5.15
C ASP A 79 -7.70 0.04 -5.57
N HIS A 80 -7.96 1.29 -5.10
CA HIS A 80 -9.19 2.01 -5.46
C HIS A 80 -8.95 3.52 -5.55
N VAL A 81 -9.67 4.16 -6.46
CA VAL A 81 -9.78 5.63 -6.57
C VAL A 81 -11.25 5.98 -6.58
N VAL A 82 -11.68 6.88 -5.71
CA VAL A 82 -13.05 7.40 -5.68
C VAL A 82 -13.04 8.88 -6.04
N LEU A 83 -13.83 9.25 -7.02
CA LEU A 83 -14.03 10.62 -7.46
C LEU A 83 -15.37 11.11 -6.92
N THR A 84 -15.35 12.23 -6.21
CA THR A 84 -16.52 12.89 -5.64
C THR A 84 -16.53 14.36 -6.06
N PRO A 85 -17.65 15.09 -5.95
CA PRO A 85 -17.68 16.52 -6.23
C PRO A 85 -16.73 17.37 -5.36
N TYR A 86 -16.18 16.82 -4.26
CA TYR A 86 -15.38 17.55 -3.29
C TYR A 86 -13.96 17.00 -3.07
N GLY A 87 -13.58 15.91 -3.75
CA GLY A 87 -12.23 15.38 -3.61
C GLY A 87 -12.01 14.05 -4.32
N ILE A 88 -10.75 13.66 -4.42
CA ILE A 88 -10.26 12.44 -5.06
C ILE A 88 -9.65 11.56 -3.99
N PHE A 89 -10.35 10.50 -3.59
CA PHE A 89 -9.85 9.56 -2.58
C PHE A 89 -9.01 8.49 -3.26
N VAL A 90 -7.79 8.30 -2.77
CA VAL A 90 -6.94 7.17 -3.15
C VAL A 90 -6.88 6.23 -1.96
N ILE A 91 -7.36 5.02 -2.16
CA ILE A 91 -7.59 4.05 -1.09
C ILE A 91 -6.63 2.88 -1.27
N GLU A 92 -5.82 2.66 -0.25
CA GLU A 92 -4.94 1.51 -0.10
C GLU A 92 -5.57 0.50 0.86
N THR A 93 -5.68 -0.76 0.47
CA THR A 93 -6.32 -1.82 1.26
C THR A 93 -5.29 -2.71 1.94
N LYS A 94 -5.42 -2.91 3.24
CA LYS A 94 -4.53 -3.75 4.05
C LYS A 94 -5.29 -4.85 4.78
N ASN A 95 -5.10 -6.08 4.36
CA ASN A 95 -5.76 -7.25 4.96
C ASN A 95 -4.85 -7.93 6.00
N TYR A 96 -4.54 -7.22 7.09
CA TYR A 96 -3.78 -7.76 8.21
C TYR A 96 -4.69 -8.16 9.37
N GLN A 97 -4.08 -8.77 10.40
CA GLN A 97 -4.72 -9.14 11.66
C GLN A 97 -3.79 -8.79 12.82
N GLY A 98 -4.37 -8.31 13.93
CA GLY A 98 -3.64 -7.96 15.15
C GLY A 98 -3.37 -6.47 15.27
N THR A 99 -2.41 -6.11 16.11
CA THR A 99 -2.15 -4.70 16.44
C THR A 99 -1.20 -4.05 15.43
N ILE A 100 -1.62 -2.94 14.85
CA ILE A 100 -0.84 -2.10 13.94
C ILE A 100 -0.22 -0.96 14.74
N TYR A 101 1.11 -0.90 14.77
CA TYR A 101 1.87 0.18 15.40
C TYR A 101 2.47 1.07 14.33
N GLY A 102 2.17 2.35 14.35
CA GLY A 102 2.67 3.28 13.36
C GLY A 102 2.60 4.73 13.80
N VAL A 103 3.59 5.52 13.39
CA VAL A 103 3.62 6.97 13.54
C VAL A 103 3.98 7.60 12.20
N LYS A 104 3.62 8.88 12.05
CA LYS A 104 3.70 9.60 10.76
C LYS A 104 5.14 9.66 10.23
N GLU A 105 6.11 9.89 11.08
CA GLU A 105 7.50 10.12 10.73
C GLU A 105 8.25 8.84 10.32
N ARG A 106 7.68 7.66 10.62
CA ARG A 106 8.33 6.38 10.33
C ARG A 106 7.96 5.84 8.97
N LYS A 107 8.95 5.53 8.14
CA LYS A 107 8.77 4.83 6.87
C LYS A 107 8.32 3.38 7.02
N THR A 108 8.53 2.79 8.20
CA THR A 108 8.20 1.39 8.50
C THR A 108 7.32 1.31 9.75
N TRP A 109 6.19 0.63 9.62
CA TRP A 109 5.27 0.29 10.69
C TRP A 109 5.43 -1.15 11.12
N LEU A 110 4.83 -1.52 12.24
CA LEU A 110 4.92 -2.87 12.78
C LEU A 110 3.53 -3.50 12.94
N ILE A 111 3.45 -4.78 12.65
CA ILE A 111 2.29 -5.63 12.93
C ILE A 111 2.65 -6.50 14.13
N ASN A 112 1.84 -6.46 15.19
CA ASN A 112 2.07 -7.18 16.45
C ASN A 112 3.46 -6.92 17.07
N GLY A 113 4.04 -5.73 16.82
CA GLY A 113 5.36 -5.36 17.31
C GLY A 113 6.54 -6.13 16.70
N LYS A 114 6.31 -7.04 15.77
CA LYS A 114 7.34 -7.96 15.22
C LYS A 114 7.52 -7.84 13.71
N PHE A 115 6.43 -7.86 12.95
CA PHE A 115 6.48 -7.91 11.49
C PHE A 115 6.51 -6.49 10.93
N LYS A 116 7.50 -6.21 10.09
CA LYS A 116 7.64 -4.91 9.43
C LYS A 116 6.71 -4.83 8.22
N MET A 117 6.09 -3.67 8.05
CA MET A 117 5.40 -3.28 6.82
C MET A 117 5.82 -1.86 6.45
N MET A 118 5.82 -1.54 5.17
CA MET A 118 5.99 -0.15 4.74
C MET A 118 4.85 0.69 5.30
N ASN A 119 5.13 1.93 5.70
CA ASN A 119 4.09 2.87 6.09
C ASN A 119 3.12 3.03 4.91
N PRO A 120 1.83 2.67 5.07
CA PRO A 120 0.88 2.64 3.96
C PRO A 120 0.59 4.04 3.40
N PHE A 121 0.79 5.11 4.17
CA PHE A 121 0.68 6.47 3.64
C PHE A 121 1.85 6.85 2.74
N VAL A 122 3.07 6.36 3.03
CA VAL A 122 4.22 6.52 2.12
C VAL A 122 3.96 5.77 0.81
N GLN A 123 3.37 4.58 0.88
CA GLN A 123 2.96 3.84 -0.30
C GLN A 123 1.89 4.61 -1.08
N ASN A 124 0.82 5.02 -0.41
CA ASN A 124 -0.31 5.72 -1.03
C ASN A 124 0.09 7.10 -1.58
N TYR A 125 1.05 7.79 -0.95
CA TYR A 125 1.64 9.00 -1.52
C TYR A 125 2.29 8.73 -2.90
N GLY A 126 2.98 7.61 -3.05
CA GLY A 126 3.51 7.16 -4.34
C GLY A 126 2.41 6.95 -5.38
N HIS A 127 1.29 6.35 -4.99
CA HIS A 127 0.11 6.15 -5.82
C HIS A 127 -0.52 7.49 -6.25
N ILE A 128 -0.71 8.41 -5.31
CA ILE A 128 -1.20 9.77 -5.57
C ILE A 128 -0.29 10.49 -6.58
N LYS A 129 1.03 10.43 -6.39
CA LYS A 129 1.99 11.06 -7.32
C LYS A 129 1.94 10.44 -8.71
N ALA A 130 1.71 9.13 -8.82
CA ALA A 130 1.53 8.46 -10.10
C ALA A 130 0.25 8.93 -10.80
N LEU A 131 -0.88 9.00 -10.09
CA LEU A 131 -2.17 9.47 -10.63
C LEU A 131 -2.14 10.95 -11.01
N ALA A 132 -1.54 11.79 -10.16
CA ALA A 132 -1.41 13.23 -10.39
C ALA A 132 -0.67 13.56 -11.70
N ALA A 133 0.21 12.67 -12.17
CA ALA A 133 0.91 12.88 -13.45
C ALA A 133 -0.01 12.79 -14.69
N PHE A 134 -1.22 12.28 -14.55
CA PHE A 134 -2.18 12.12 -15.66
C PHE A 134 -3.24 13.22 -15.71
N ILE A 135 -3.34 14.08 -14.70
CA ILE A 135 -4.38 15.11 -14.59
C ILE A 135 -3.77 16.49 -14.37
N ASP A 136 -4.57 17.53 -14.62
CA ASP A 136 -4.18 18.91 -14.46
C ASP A 136 -3.74 19.23 -13.02
N LYS A 137 -2.75 20.10 -12.88
CA LYS A 137 -2.20 20.55 -11.58
C LYS A 137 -3.26 21.13 -10.65
N LYS A 138 -4.29 21.78 -11.19
CA LYS A 138 -5.39 22.36 -10.41
C LYS A 138 -6.14 21.35 -9.54
N TYR A 139 -6.05 20.06 -9.86
CA TYR A 139 -6.69 18.98 -9.11
C TYR A 139 -5.77 18.31 -8.08
N HIS A 140 -4.47 18.66 -8.03
CA HIS A 140 -3.50 17.93 -7.21
C HIS A 140 -3.74 18.07 -5.71
N ASP A 141 -4.31 19.21 -5.27
CA ASP A 141 -4.60 19.45 -3.85
C ASP A 141 -5.92 18.79 -3.40
N LEU A 142 -6.65 18.17 -4.32
CA LEU A 142 -7.91 17.48 -4.04
C LEU A 142 -7.73 16.01 -3.66
N PHE A 143 -6.50 15.50 -3.70
CA PHE A 143 -6.23 14.13 -3.29
C PHE A 143 -6.33 13.93 -1.78
N ILE A 144 -7.04 12.88 -1.39
CA ILE A 144 -7.23 12.43 -0.02
C ILE A 144 -6.73 11.01 0.07
N SER A 145 -5.74 10.78 0.95
CA SER A 145 -5.15 9.47 1.19
C SER A 145 -5.96 8.70 2.22
N MET A 146 -6.47 7.54 1.87
CA MET A 146 -7.21 6.69 2.80
C MET A 146 -6.60 5.29 2.83
N VAL A 147 -6.38 4.76 4.02
CA VAL A 147 -5.88 3.40 4.22
C VAL A 147 -6.95 2.58 4.94
N SER A 148 -7.45 1.56 4.26
CA SER A 148 -8.46 0.66 4.78
C SER A 148 -7.83 -0.61 5.34
N PHE A 149 -8.03 -0.87 6.63
CA PHE A 149 -7.64 -2.11 7.29
C PHE A 149 -8.87 -2.97 7.59
N THR A 150 -8.69 -4.28 7.63
CA THR A 150 -9.76 -5.16 8.09
C THR A 150 -10.09 -4.91 9.55
N LYS A 151 -11.36 -5.10 9.94
CA LYS A 151 -11.83 -5.00 11.34
C LYS A 151 -11.06 -5.90 12.33
N ARG A 152 -10.28 -6.85 11.83
CA ARG A 152 -9.45 -7.73 12.67
C ARG A 152 -8.18 -7.07 13.21
N CYS A 153 -7.95 -5.80 12.87
CA CYS A 153 -6.83 -5.01 13.38
C CYS A 153 -7.24 -4.18 14.59
N THR A 154 -6.25 -3.87 15.43
CA THR A 154 -6.33 -2.84 16.45
C THR A 154 -5.28 -1.78 16.15
N PHE A 155 -5.64 -0.50 16.21
CA PHE A 155 -4.72 0.58 15.87
C PHE A 155 -4.02 1.14 17.09
N LYS A 156 -2.68 1.19 17.05
CA LYS A 156 -1.81 1.99 17.92
C LYS A 156 -0.99 2.92 17.02
N VAL A 157 -1.70 3.89 16.45
CA VAL A 157 -1.21 4.86 15.48
C VAL A 157 -1.54 6.28 15.95
N ASP A 158 -0.97 7.27 15.28
CA ASP A 158 -1.29 8.67 15.58
C ASP A 158 -2.79 8.94 15.43
N LEU A 159 -3.38 9.61 16.42
CA LEU A 159 -4.81 9.89 16.45
C LEU A 159 -5.28 10.78 15.29
N ASP A 160 -4.37 11.57 14.71
CA ASP A 160 -4.67 12.43 13.57
C ASP A 160 -5.15 11.64 12.36
N TYR A 161 -4.71 10.40 12.20
CA TYR A 161 -5.19 9.51 11.15
C TYR A 161 -6.66 9.06 11.31
N ARG A 162 -7.25 9.28 12.48
CA ARG A 162 -8.67 8.97 12.74
C ARG A 162 -9.55 10.22 12.70
N LYS A 163 -8.97 11.41 12.51
CA LYS A 163 -9.71 12.67 12.41
C LYS A 163 -10.26 12.86 11.01
N ILE A 164 -11.56 13.13 10.91
CA ILE A 164 -12.23 13.36 9.61
C ILE A 164 -11.71 14.62 8.89
N ALA A 165 -11.15 15.57 9.63
CA ALA A 165 -10.52 16.77 9.06
C ALA A 165 -9.22 16.45 8.31
N SER A 166 -8.54 15.38 8.65
CA SER A 166 -7.28 14.97 8.01
C SER A 166 -7.49 14.60 6.54
N ASN A 167 -6.46 14.84 5.71
CA ASN A 167 -6.39 14.31 4.34
C ASN A 167 -5.61 12.99 4.27
N GLU A 168 -5.15 12.48 5.43
CA GLU A 168 -4.57 11.15 5.58
C GLU A 168 -5.39 10.40 6.64
N MET A 169 -6.15 9.40 6.24
CA MET A 169 -7.09 8.72 7.15
C MET A 169 -6.89 7.21 7.15
N ILE A 170 -6.96 6.63 8.37
CA ILE A 170 -7.08 5.18 8.58
C ILE A 170 -8.52 4.86 8.94
N VAL A 171 -9.06 3.84 8.27
CA VAL A 171 -10.42 3.35 8.53
C VAL A 171 -10.43 1.82 8.62
N TYR A 172 -11.43 1.27 9.26
CA TYR A 172 -11.75 -0.14 9.07
C TYR A 172 -12.50 -0.35 7.75
N ASP A 173 -12.35 -1.54 7.18
CA ASP A 173 -13.04 -1.94 5.95
C ASP A 173 -14.56 -1.71 6.02
N ILE A 174 -15.16 -1.92 7.16
CA ILE A 174 -16.60 -1.72 7.42
C ILE A 174 -17.00 -0.25 7.59
N GLU A 175 -16.05 0.67 7.83
CA GLU A 175 -16.29 2.10 8.06
C GLU A 175 -16.07 2.93 6.79
N LEU A 176 -15.55 2.32 5.72
CA LEU A 176 -15.00 3.06 4.57
C LEU A 176 -16.00 4.02 3.94
N SER A 177 -17.17 3.53 3.56
CA SER A 177 -18.22 4.35 2.93
C SER A 177 -18.69 5.48 3.85
N GLU A 178 -18.86 5.19 5.14
CA GLU A 178 -19.23 6.21 6.13
C GLU A 178 -18.18 7.32 6.23
N PHE A 179 -16.89 6.96 6.29
CA PHE A 179 -15.82 7.96 6.37
C PHE A 179 -15.72 8.80 5.10
N ILE A 180 -15.94 8.22 3.91
CA ILE A 180 -16.03 8.98 2.67
C ILE A 180 -17.18 9.99 2.74
N HIS A 181 -18.39 9.55 3.13
CA HIS A 181 -19.55 10.42 3.27
C HIS A 181 -19.32 11.57 4.26
N ARG A 182 -18.75 11.27 5.43
CA ARG A 182 -18.45 12.27 6.47
C ARG A 182 -17.40 13.27 5.99
N LYS A 183 -16.34 12.79 5.32
CA LYS A 183 -15.31 13.68 4.76
C LYS A 183 -15.89 14.58 3.68
N VAL A 184 -16.69 14.05 2.76
CA VAL A 184 -17.39 14.83 1.73
C VAL A 184 -18.31 15.87 2.38
N SER A 185 -19.03 15.51 3.44
CA SER A 185 -19.89 16.45 4.18
C SER A 185 -19.10 17.60 4.80
N VAL A 186 -17.93 17.32 5.39
CA VAL A 186 -17.04 18.37 5.93
C VAL A 186 -16.54 19.27 4.82
N LEU A 187 -16.09 18.69 3.69
CA LEU A 187 -15.63 19.48 2.55
C LEU A 187 -16.73 20.33 1.92
N LYS A 188 -17.97 19.82 1.89
CA LYS A 188 -19.16 20.56 1.44
C LYS A 188 -19.48 21.75 2.33
N ILE A 189 -19.26 21.66 3.64
CA ILE A 189 -19.43 22.79 4.56
C ILE A 189 -18.34 23.84 4.32
N GLN A 190 -17.12 23.41 4.02
CA GLN A 190 -15.97 24.30 3.78
C GLN A 190 -16.05 25.01 2.41
N ASN A 191 -16.69 24.36 1.43
CA ASN A 191 -16.80 24.85 0.06
C ASN A 191 -18.28 24.94 -0.33
N LYS A 192 -18.77 26.16 -0.56
CA LYS A 192 -20.19 26.42 -0.88
C LYS A 192 -20.65 25.67 -2.13
N GLU A 193 -19.75 25.55 -3.12
CA GLU A 193 -20.01 24.87 -4.39
C GLU A 193 -19.11 23.64 -4.55
N PRO A 194 -19.53 22.67 -5.38
CA PRO A 194 -18.69 21.55 -5.76
C PRO A 194 -17.36 22.03 -6.38
N ILE A 195 -16.25 21.44 -5.93
CA ILE A 195 -14.90 21.76 -6.44
C ILE A 195 -14.66 21.07 -7.79
N LEU A 196 -15.26 19.89 -7.98
CA LEU A 196 -15.22 19.12 -9.23
C LEU A 196 -16.63 19.11 -9.83
N THR A 197 -16.77 19.60 -11.05
CA THR A 197 -18.00 19.47 -11.83
C THR A 197 -18.19 18.03 -12.32
N GLU A 198 -19.38 17.66 -12.77
CA GLU A 198 -19.63 16.37 -13.41
C GLU A 198 -18.71 16.16 -14.63
N GLY A 199 -18.42 17.23 -15.37
CA GLY A 199 -17.47 17.20 -16.50
C GLY A 199 -16.04 16.93 -16.06
N ASP A 200 -15.59 17.53 -14.95
CA ASP A 200 -14.27 17.27 -14.38
C ASP A 200 -14.15 15.80 -13.92
N ILE A 201 -15.15 15.32 -13.17
CA ILE A 201 -15.21 13.93 -12.69
C ILE A 201 -15.16 12.97 -13.87
N SER A 202 -15.98 13.20 -14.91
CA SER A 202 -16.00 12.35 -16.10
C SER A 202 -14.66 12.36 -16.84
N THR A 203 -14.02 13.52 -16.94
CA THR A 203 -12.71 13.69 -17.60
C THR A 203 -11.63 12.95 -16.84
N ILE A 204 -11.55 13.11 -15.51
CA ILE A 204 -10.57 12.44 -14.65
C ILE A 204 -10.80 10.92 -14.68
N TYR A 205 -12.06 10.47 -14.57
CA TYR A 205 -12.41 9.05 -14.65
C TYR A 205 -11.94 8.42 -15.96
N ASN A 206 -12.24 9.06 -17.10
CA ASN A 206 -11.85 8.57 -18.41
C ASN A 206 -10.32 8.58 -18.59
N THR A 207 -9.63 9.57 -18.01
CA THR A 207 -8.17 9.67 -18.05
C THR A 207 -7.53 8.52 -17.28
N PHE A 208 -7.96 8.25 -16.05
CA PHE A 208 -7.44 7.13 -15.27
C PHE A 208 -7.81 5.77 -15.86
N SER A 209 -9.04 5.63 -16.39
CA SER A 209 -9.47 4.43 -17.07
C SER A 209 -8.65 4.10 -18.30
N LYS A 210 -8.27 5.12 -19.09
CA LYS A 210 -7.38 4.97 -20.25
C LYS A 210 -5.94 4.69 -19.87
N ALA A 211 -5.47 5.25 -18.74
CA ALA A 211 -4.12 5.02 -18.23
C ALA A 211 -3.96 3.61 -17.62
N ASN A 212 -5.07 2.93 -17.31
CA ASN A 212 -5.04 1.59 -16.72
C ASN A 212 -4.51 0.56 -17.70
N ILE A 213 -3.44 -0.11 -17.32
CA ILE A 213 -2.81 -1.19 -18.09
C ILE A 213 -3.52 -2.49 -17.74
N THR A 214 -4.22 -3.05 -18.72
CA THR A 214 -5.00 -4.29 -18.57
C THR A 214 -4.29 -5.52 -19.16
N ASP A 215 -3.11 -5.32 -19.79
CA ASP A 215 -2.33 -6.41 -20.36
C ASP A 215 -1.88 -7.38 -19.26
N PRO A 216 -2.29 -8.67 -19.35
CA PRO A 216 -1.96 -9.67 -18.33
C PRO A 216 -0.46 -9.91 -18.18
N GLN A 217 0.31 -9.81 -19.25
CA GLN A 217 1.76 -10.04 -19.22
C GLN A 217 2.45 -8.93 -18.41
N VAL A 218 2.12 -7.67 -18.68
CA VAL A 218 2.67 -6.51 -17.93
C VAL A 218 2.30 -6.60 -16.46
N ARG A 219 1.07 -7.02 -16.14
CA ARG A 219 0.62 -7.21 -14.75
C ARG A 219 1.38 -8.33 -14.04
N GLU A 220 1.67 -9.43 -14.70
CA GLU A 220 2.49 -10.51 -14.12
C GLU A 220 3.95 -10.09 -13.95
N GLU A 221 4.53 -9.37 -14.91
CA GLU A 221 5.88 -8.81 -14.79
C GLU A 221 5.98 -7.85 -13.61
N HIS A 222 4.98 -6.98 -13.41
CA HIS A 222 4.89 -6.10 -12.24
C HIS A 222 4.88 -6.90 -10.92
N LYS A 223 4.00 -7.90 -10.81
CA LYS A 223 3.92 -8.77 -9.62
C LYS A 223 5.24 -9.51 -9.36
N HIS A 224 5.89 -9.98 -10.42
CA HIS A 224 7.18 -10.65 -10.31
C HIS A 224 8.28 -9.71 -9.81
N ALA A 225 8.34 -8.49 -10.33
CA ALA A 225 9.28 -7.47 -9.87
C ALA A 225 9.10 -7.11 -8.39
N LEU A 226 7.86 -7.07 -7.88
CA LEU A 226 7.59 -6.87 -6.46
C LEU A 226 8.06 -8.04 -5.59
N LYS A 227 7.95 -9.28 -6.08
CA LYS A 227 8.40 -10.49 -5.35
C LYS A 227 9.92 -10.57 -5.25
N ILE A 228 10.66 -10.27 -6.31
CA ILE A 228 12.12 -10.24 -6.30
C ILE A 228 12.60 -9.25 -5.25
N ASN A 229 12.05 -8.04 -5.21
CA ASN A 229 12.43 -7.01 -4.26
C ASN A 229 12.19 -7.44 -2.79
N THR A 230 11.16 -8.24 -2.52
CA THR A 230 10.91 -8.79 -1.17
C THR A 230 11.85 -9.94 -0.82
N SER A 231 12.40 -10.64 -1.80
CA SER A 231 13.39 -11.71 -1.58
C SER A 231 14.81 -11.16 -1.42
N GLU A 232 15.19 -10.12 -2.15
CA GLU A 232 16.49 -9.45 -2.05
C GLU A 232 16.68 -8.73 -0.71
N GLU A 233 15.63 -8.16 -0.12
CA GLU A 233 15.70 -7.64 1.25
C GLU A 233 15.94 -8.75 2.31
N LYS A 234 15.73 -10.01 1.96
CA LYS A 234 16.00 -11.18 2.81
C LYS A 234 17.34 -11.86 2.52
N THR A 235 17.99 -11.55 1.41
CA THR A 235 19.25 -12.13 0.95
C THR A 235 20.36 -11.12 0.77
N SER A 236 20.52 -10.15 1.69
CA SER A 236 21.85 -9.61 1.91
C SER A 236 22.74 -10.79 2.36
N PRO A 237 23.99 -10.93 1.88
CA PRO A 237 24.86 -12.03 2.30
C PRO A 237 24.93 -12.04 3.80
N SER A 238 24.33 -13.06 4.42
CA SER A 238 24.22 -13.15 5.86
C SER A 238 25.64 -13.30 6.38
N SER A 239 26.17 -12.23 7.00
CA SER A 239 27.41 -12.34 7.74
C SER A 239 27.25 -13.46 8.75
N THR A 240 28.26 -14.31 8.88
CA THR A 240 28.21 -15.47 9.77
C THR A 240 29.02 -15.21 11.02
N CYS A 241 28.67 -15.89 12.09
CA CYS A 241 29.44 -15.89 13.33
C CYS A 241 30.82 -16.55 13.09
N SER A 242 31.88 -15.87 13.47
CA SER A 242 33.24 -16.34 13.31
C SER A 242 33.58 -17.63 14.08
N VAL A 243 32.69 -18.08 14.97
CA VAL A 243 32.90 -19.29 15.80
C VAL A 243 32.07 -20.48 15.32
N CYS A 244 30.75 -20.24 15.02
CA CYS A 244 29.82 -21.34 14.73
C CYS A 244 29.19 -21.26 13.34
N ASN A 245 29.60 -20.30 12.50
CA ASN A 245 29.09 -20.07 11.16
C ASN A 245 27.54 -19.83 11.07
N LYS A 246 26.86 -19.66 12.20
CA LYS A 246 25.45 -19.28 12.19
C LYS A 246 25.26 -17.91 11.52
N PRO A 247 24.27 -17.75 10.65
CA PRO A 247 23.97 -16.46 10.06
C PRO A 247 23.56 -15.45 11.15
N VAL A 248 24.05 -14.22 11.04
CA VAL A 248 23.72 -13.12 11.94
C VAL A 248 23.04 -11.99 11.17
N SER A 249 22.14 -11.26 11.84
CA SER A 249 21.48 -10.11 11.24
C SER A 249 22.45 -8.93 11.07
N ASP A 250 22.14 -8.01 10.14
CA ASP A 250 22.95 -6.80 9.92
C ASP A 250 23.13 -5.97 11.19
N LYS A 251 22.11 -5.91 12.07
CA LYS A 251 22.22 -5.26 13.38
C LYS A 251 23.29 -5.88 14.27
N VAL A 252 23.37 -7.21 14.31
CA VAL A 252 24.39 -7.95 15.07
C VAL A 252 25.76 -7.75 14.44
N LYS A 253 25.86 -7.74 13.11
CA LYS A 253 27.08 -7.42 12.38
C LYS A 253 27.60 -6.04 12.74
N THR A 254 26.76 -5.00 12.56
CA THR A 254 27.11 -3.60 12.87
C THR A 254 27.56 -3.45 14.31
N TYR A 255 26.79 -3.99 15.26
CA TYR A 255 27.13 -3.99 16.67
C TYR A 255 28.51 -4.64 16.94
N CYS A 256 28.79 -5.77 16.30
CA CYS A 256 30.08 -6.44 16.46
C CYS A 256 31.25 -5.63 15.86
N LEU A 257 31.06 -5.00 14.71
CA LEU A 257 32.11 -4.23 14.03
C LEU A 257 32.40 -2.89 14.73
N GLU A 258 31.37 -2.25 15.29
CA GLU A 258 31.51 -0.99 16.03
C GLU A 258 32.08 -1.19 17.44
N ASN A 259 31.98 -2.39 17.99
CA ASN A 259 32.43 -2.68 19.34
C ASN A 259 33.85 -3.20 19.36
N LYS A 260 34.77 -2.37 19.84
CA LYS A 260 36.23 -2.68 19.97
C LYS A 260 36.50 -4.01 20.69
N LYS A 261 35.61 -4.48 21.56
CA LYS A 261 35.68 -5.76 22.25
C LYS A 261 35.82 -6.94 21.33
N PHE A 262 35.23 -6.87 20.12
CA PHE A 262 35.20 -8.00 19.18
C PHE A 262 36.28 -7.94 18.12
N ASN A 263 37.12 -6.92 18.14
CA ASN A 263 38.31 -6.77 17.29
C ASN A 263 38.01 -7.02 15.78
N GLY A 264 36.92 -6.43 15.28
CA GLY A 264 36.46 -6.57 13.89
C GLY A 264 35.84 -7.91 13.53
N LYS A 265 35.69 -8.85 14.47
CA LYS A 265 35.06 -10.16 14.23
C LYS A 265 33.56 -10.12 14.54
N ILE A 266 32.78 -10.89 13.80
CA ILE A 266 31.34 -10.97 13.95
C ILE A 266 30.99 -12.21 14.77
N TYR A 267 30.19 -12.04 15.82
CA TYR A 267 29.76 -13.12 16.71
C TYR A 267 28.23 -13.13 16.84
N CYS A 268 27.63 -14.33 16.86
CA CYS A 268 26.21 -14.47 17.22
C CYS A 268 26.02 -14.14 18.71
N TYR A 269 24.77 -13.92 19.11
CA TYR A 269 24.42 -13.50 20.49
C TYR A 269 25.04 -14.40 21.57
N ASP A 270 25.05 -15.72 21.35
CA ASP A 270 25.61 -16.68 22.30
C ASP A 270 27.14 -16.50 22.43
N HIS A 271 27.84 -16.32 21.30
CA HIS A 271 29.29 -16.15 21.30
C HIS A 271 29.75 -14.75 21.72
N GLN A 272 28.90 -13.73 21.63
CA GLN A 272 29.19 -12.41 22.22
C GLN A 272 29.33 -12.46 23.75
N LYS A 273 28.59 -13.38 24.40
CA LYS A 273 28.67 -13.57 25.87
C LYS A 273 29.95 -14.29 26.31
N THR A 274 30.45 -15.18 25.49
CA THR A 274 31.61 -16.03 25.82
C THR A 274 32.93 -15.41 25.40
N THR A 275 32.93 -14.41 24.52
CA THR A 275 34.14 -13.68 24.11
C THR A 275 34.53 -12.74 25.22
N ARG A 276 35.38 -13.22 26.17
CA ARG A 276 36.02 -12.37 27.17
C ARG A 276 37.02 -11.45 26.45
N GLY A 277 36.94 -10.14 26.70
CA GLY A 277 37.95 -9.21 26.24
C GLY A 277 39.31 -9.65 26.76
N TYR A 278 40.32 -9.67 25.88
CA TYR A 278 41.72 -9.88 26.34
C TYR A 278 42.03 -8.84 27.37
N PRO A 279 42.67 -9.24 28.52
CA PRO A 279 43.17 -8.26 29.48
C PRO A 279 44.26 -7.43 28.79
N HIS A 280 44.16 -6.11 28.90
CA HIS A 280 45.26 -5.21 28.56
C HIS A 280 46.46 -5.60 29.42
N ASN A 281 47.49 -6.25 28.86
CA ASN A 281 48.80 -6.29 29.46
C ASN A 281 49.39 -4.87 29.34
N TYR A 282 49.45 -4.18 30.45
CA TYR A 282 50.35 -3.05 30.61
C TYR A 282 51.79 -3.60 30.76
N SER A 283 52.65 -3.26 29.85
CA SER A 283 54.10 -3.22 30.04
C SER A 283 54.57 -1.84 29.59
#